data_ad053fc3ce65c43fa32f5efeba896b2d
#
_entry.id   ad053fc3ce65c43fa32f5efeba896b2d
#
_cell.length_a   1.000
_cell.length_b   1.000
_cell.length_c   1.000
_cell.angle_alpha   90.00
_cell.angle_beta   90.00
_cell.angle_gamma   90.00
#
_symmetry.space_group_name_H-M   'P 1'
#
loop_
_entity.id
_entity.type
_entity.pdbx_description
1 polymer ?
#
loop_
_entity_poly.entity_id
_entity_poly.type
_entity_poly.pdbx_seq_one_letter_code
_entity_poly.pdbx_strand_id
1 'polypeptide(L)' 'MNLEIRKVLFDVQQAGGAIKSFVAGKTLADFQQSDLLCSAVERKFEIIGEALNRMRRLDEELIEQITELP' A
#
# COMPACT_ATOMS: atom_id res chain seq x y z
N MET A 1 1.36 12.75 -14.45
CA MET A 1 1.10 12.23 -13.09
C MET A 1 1.97 12.99 -12.12
N ASN A 2 1.41 13.52 -11.03
CA ASN A 2 2.21 14.30 -10.12
C ASN A 2 3.15 13.44 -9.28
N LEU A 3 4.15 14.08 -8.69
CA LEU A 3 5.22 13.38 -7.94
C LEU A 3 4.68 12.62 -6.72
N GLU A 4 3.69 13.20 -6.03
CA GLU A 4 3.12 12.56 -4.84
C GLU A 4 2.37 11.27 -5.17
N ILE A 5 1.60 11.27 -6.26
CA ILE A 5 0.90 10.07 -6.73
C ILE A 5 1.90 9.01 -7.15
N ARG A 6 2.95 9.41 -7.84
CA ARG A 6 4.02 8.48 -8.25
C ARG A 6 4.70 7.84 -7.04
N LYS A 7 4.94 8.62 -5.99
CA LYS A 7 5.52 8.10 -4.75
C LYS A 7 4.59 7.10 -4.07
N VAL A 8 3.29 7.40 -4.01
CA VAL A 8 2.29 6.50 -3.43
C VAL A 8 2.27 5.17 -4.19
N LEU A 9 2.26 5.22 -5.51
CA LEU A 9 2.28 4.02 -6.35
C LEU A 9 3.55 3.21 -6.16
N PHE A 10 4.68 3.89 -6.01
CA PHE A 10 5.96 3.24 -5.73
C PHE A 10 5.91 2.51 -4.37
N ASP A 11 5.38 3.15 -3.33
CA ASP A 11 5.27 2.55 -2.02
C ASP A 11 4.36 1.31 -2.03
N VAL A 12 3.24 1.37 -2.75
CA VAL A 12 2.34 0.22 -2.92
C VAL A 12 3.05 -0.93 -3.63
N GLN A 13 3.78 -0.62 -4.69
CA GLN A 13 4.52 -1.61 -5.46
C GLN A 13 5.61 -2.28 -4.62
N GLN A 14 6.35 -1.50 -3.85
CA GLN A 14 7.39 -2.00 -2.96
C GLN A 14 6.80 -2.91 -1.87
N ALA A 15 5.73 -2.47 -1.23
CA ALA A 15 5.09 -3.24 -0.18
C ALA A 15 4.45 -4.52 -0.72
N GLY A 16 3.81 -4.45 -1.88
CA GLY A 16 3.23 -5.62 -2.56
C GLY A 16 4.29 -6.63 -2.95
N GLY A 17 5.43 -6.16 -3.47
CA GLY A 17 6.58 -7.01 -3.80
C GLY A 17 7.16 -7.70 -2.56
N ALA A 18 7.23 -6.97 -1.44
CA ALA A 18 7.71 -7.54 -0.19
C ALA A 18 6.77 -8.65 0.31
N ILE A 19 5.46 -8.43 0.27
CA ILE A 19 4.47 -9.45 0.65
C ILE A 19 4.66 -10.68 -0.22
N LYS A 20 4.77 -10.50 -1.52
CA LYS A 20 4.97 -11.60 -2.46
C LYS A 20 6.21 -12.42 -2.11
N SER A 21 7.31 -11.75 -1.74
CA SER A 21 8.54 -12.41 -1.31
C SER A 21 8.34 -13.17 0.00
N PHE A 22 7.64 -12.57 0.97
CA PHE A 22 7.43 -13.19 2.27
C PHE A 22 6.58 -14.46 2.18
N VAL A 23 5.61 -14.49 1.28
CA VAL A 23 4.68 -15.62 1.16
C VAL A 23 5.14 -16.67 0.15
N ALA A 24 6.18 -16.41 -0.63
CA ALA A 24 6.66 -17.32 -1.64
C ALA A 24 7.08 -18.65 -1.01
N GLY A 25 6.48 -19.75 -1.48
CA GLY A 25 6.76 -21.08 -0.96
C GLY A 25 6.25 -21.36 0.44
N LYS A 26 5.43 -20.47 1.01
CA LYS A 26 4.86 -20.65 2.35
C LYS A 26 3.45 -21.22 2.28
N THR A 27 3.12 -22.05 3.27
CA THR A 27 1.76 -22.60 3.44
C THR A 27 1.00 -21.79 4.49
N LEU A 28 -0.30 -21.99 4.59
CA LEU A 28 -1.10 -21.40 5.66
C LEU A 28 -0.57 -21.81 7.05
N ALA A 29 -0.14 -23.06 7.19
CA ALA A 29 0.44 -23.55 8.45
C ALA A 29 1.71 -22.79 8.83
N ASP A 30 2.54 -22.43 7.84
CA ASP A 30 3.74 -21.62 8.08
C ASP A 30 3.38 -20.26 8.69
N PHE A 31 2.32 -19.63 8.19
CA PHE A 31 1.82 -18.35 8.74
C PHE A 31 1.30 -18.53 10.15
N GLN A 32 0.51 -19.57 10.40
CA GLN A 32 -0.09 -19.83 11.71
C GLN A 32 0.96 -20.08 12.79
N GLN A 33 2.13 -20.55 12.40
CA GLN A 33 3.22 -20.90 13.32
C GLN A 33 4.28 -19.81 13.46
N SER A 34 4.20 -18.75 12.69
CA SER A 34 5.22 -17.70 12.69
C SER A 34 4.62 -16.31 12.93
N ASP A 35 4.73 -15.83 14.16
CA ASP A 35 4.33 -14.47 14.52
C ASP A 35 5.15 -13.44 13.73
N LEU A 36 6.42 -13.73 13.52
CA LEU A 36 7.29 -12.83 12.75
C LEU A 36 6.79 -12.66 11.32
N LEU A 37 6.44 -13.77 10.66
CA LEU A 37 5.96 -13.74 9.29
C LEU A 37 4.61 -13.00 9.20
N CYS A 38 3.69 -13.29 10.12
CA CYS A 38 2.40 -12.60 10.20
C CYS A 38 2.59 -11.11 10.40
N SER A 39 3.43 -10.71 11.34
CA SER A 39 3.68 -9.29 11.64
C SER A 39 4.30 -8.57 10.45
N ALA A 40 5.23 -9.22 9.74
CA ALA A 40 5.86 -8.63 8.57
C ALA A 40 4.83 -8.37 7.46
N VAL A 41 3.95 -9.34 7.19
CA VAL A 41 2.90 -9.21 6.18
C VAL A 41 1.89 -8.14 6.59
N GLU A 42 1.45 -8.15 7.85
CA GLU A 42 0.51 -7.14 8.38
C GLU A 42 1.08 -5.73 8.22
N ARG A 43 2.36 -5.53 8.54
CA ARG A 43 2.99 -4.22 8.40
C ARG A 43 2.96 -3.73 6.95
N LYS A 44 3.21 -4.63 5.99
CA LYS A 44 3.16 -4.26 4.57
C LYS A 44 1.74 -3.95 4.11
N PHE A 45 0.74 -4.68 4.59
CA PHE A 45 -0.66 -4.34 4.31
C PHE A 45 -1.06 -2.99 4.89
N GLU A 46 -0.58 -2.65 6.09
CA GLU A 46 -0.81 -1.33 6.68
C GLU A 46 -0.22 -0.22 5.80
N ILE A 47 1.00 -0.42 5.29
CA ILE A 47 1.66 0.53 4.39
C ILE A 47 0.82 0.73 3.13
N ILE A 48 0.32 -0.35 2.54
CA ILE A 48 -0.54 -0.28 1.35
C ILE A 48 -1.82 0.48 1.67
N GLY A 49 -2.47 0.18 2.79
CA GLY A 49 -3.69 0.86 3.23
C GLY A 49 -3.48 2.36 3.42
N GLU A 50 -2.39 2.74 4.08
CA GLU A 50 -2.04 4.16 4.29
C GLU A 50 -1.77 4.86 2.96
N ALA A 51 -1.06 4.18 2.05
CA ALA A 51 -0.74 4.73 0.72
C ALA A 51 -2.00 4.94 -0.11
N LEU A 52 -2.90 3.97 -0.13
CA LEU A 52 -4.15 4.08 -0.87
C LEU A 52 -5.07 5.16 -0.28
N ASN A 53 -5.09 5.29 1.04
CA ASN A 53 -5.85 6.34 1.71
C ASN A 53 -5.31 7.73 1.36
N ARG A 54 -3.98 7.86 1.30
CA ARG A 54 -3.34 9.11 0.87
C ARG A 54 -3.68 9.43 -0.58
N MET A 55 -3.68 8.44 -1.45
CA MET A 55 -4.04 8.61 -2.86
C MET A 55 -5.48 9.11 -2.99
N ARG A 56 -6.40 8.55 -2.20
CA ARG A 56 -7.80 9.00 -2.19
C ARG A 56 -7.91 10.46 -1.82
N ARG A 57 -7.16 10.91 -0.80
CA ARG A 57 -7.17 12.31 -0.37
C ARG A 57 -6.63 13.24 -1.45
N LEU A 58 -5.55 12.83 -2.12
CA LEU A 58 -4.97 13.60 -3.22
C LEU A 58 -5.95 13.73 -4.39
N ASP A 59 -6.69 12.68 -4.68
CA ASP A 59 -7.70 12.66 -5.72
C ASP A 59 -8.86 13.60 -5.38
N GLU A 60 -9.34 13.58 -4.14
CA GLU A 60 -10.36 14.49 -3.65
C GLU A 60 -9.93 15.97 -3.75
N GLU A 61 -8.71 16.27 -3.36
CA GLU A 61 -8.14 17.61 -3.47
C GLU A 61 -8.09 18.07 -4.93
N LEU A 62 -7.70 17.19 -5.83
CA LEU A 62 -7.66 17.49 -7.25
C LEU A 62 -9.06 17.79 -7.79
N ILE A 63 -10.05 17.01 -7.40
CA ILE A 63 -11.44 17.23 -7.78
C ILE A 63 -11.94 18.58 -7.26
N GLU A 64 -11.64 18.92 -6.01
CA GLU A 64 -12.00 20.22 -5.44
C GLU A 64 -11.40 21.37 -6.25
N GLN A 65 -10.15 21.26 -6.63
CA GLN A 65 -9.48 22.28 -7.43
C GLN A 65 -10.13 22.46 -8.79
N ILE A 66 -10.59 21.38 -9.41
CA ILE A 66 -11.28 21.41 -10.69
C ILE A 66 -12.63 22.07 -10.57
N THR A 67 -13.38 21.76 -9.50
CA THR A 67 -14.74 22.30 -9.30
C THR A 67 -14.73 23.77 -8.90
N GLU A 68 -13.62 24.29 -8.37
CA GLU A 68 -13.48 25.70 -8.01
C GLU A 68 -13.06 26.58 -9.19
N LEU A 69 -12.66 26.00 -10.31
CA LEU A 69 -12.30 26.77 -11.49
C LEU A 69 -13.51 27.45 -12.11
N PRO A 70 -13.38 28.73 -12.51
CA PRO A 70 -14.49 29.46 -13.13
C PRO A 70 -14.88 28.89 -14.50
#